data_47ae3756b9dc29b1e0d04a6674850806
#
_entry.id   47ae3756b9dc29b1e0d04a6674850806
#
_cell.length_a   1.000
_cell.length_b   1.000
_cell.length_c   1.000
_cell.angle_alpha   90.00
_cell.angle_beta   90.00
_cell.angle_gamma   90.00
#
_symmetry.space_group_name_H-M   'P 1'
#
loop_
_entity.id
_entity.type
_entity.pdbx_description
1 polymer ?
#
loop_
_entity_poly.entity_id
_entity_poly.type
_entity_poly.pdbx_seq_one_letter_code
_entity_poly.pdbx_strand_id
1 'polypeptide(L)'
;AEEPEKVEFELQPTSKVIESAERFLNRLEDEVGERLERIDELEGELERLKESRDFLEQVTEDFDVGHLGEGPHVVARLYVVRSDAWDDLVERLEGEPAYAGRVGETEDEDVVAVIALPKGETELEAEIRRIGATEPEAVNEILSELSGSVDSVREELERRIRETREELERLRRELAEYYEEHAAEINAWIELLENERKLLDEIPKLAMTDRTYLIYGWVPKDEVDRLERAVEEATDGCYALIRERVSDVEEMPVELENPRPLKPFETLVEMFSPPRPTEVDPTPILAVFFPIYFGFILTDAAYGAILLGLATAIRLTGGRVDEGLKTFSELMIYAGAATIVLGVLTGGYFGNLLGIKPLWVDPMKDPITILLVSLGFGVLHVSIGLILGMYISLRKERDVRAFLGDHLSWFLVLIGGVMLVAGATKLGLHSTVTYAGGGLLVIGVLLVILTALTRGEVMEALMSVLDVIGLMGDVLSYSRLLAGCLSTAGIALVVNLLAKMAKGAGGVLGVIMAAIILIIGHVFNMAMNGLGGFVHSLRLHYVEFFSKFYEGGGKPFDPLRIKGKHLKIRA
;
A
#
# COMPACT_ATOMS: atom_id res chain seq x y z
N ALA A 1 -5.31 6.83 24.65
CA ALA A 1 -4.91 7.90 23.75
C ALA A 1 -5.76 9.10 24.08
N GLU A 2 -5.15 10.18 24.50
CA GLU A 2 -5.85 11.45 24.65
C GLU A 2 -6.42 11.83 23.28
N GLU A 3 -7.69 12.24 23.25
CA GLU A 3 -8.27 12.80 22.03
C GLU A 3 -7.43 14.01 21.60
N PRO A 4 -7.18 14.21 20.30
CA PRO A 4 -6.44 15.37 19.84
C PRO A 4 -7.15 16.64 20.33
N GLU A 5 -6.36 17.63 20.75
CA GLU A 5 -6.86 18.91 21.15
C GLU A 5 -7.65 19.55 20.02
N LYS A 6 -8.92 19.88 20.26
CA LYS A 6 -9.81 20.44 19.24
C LYS A 6 -9.85 21.96 19.36
N VAL A 7 -9.55 22.61 18.25
CA VAL A 7 -9.67 24.06 18.14
C VAL A 7 -11.12 24.42 17.80
N GLU A 8 -11.72 25.37 18.55
CA GLU A 8 -13.08 25.83 18.32
C GLU A 8 -13.10 26.95 17.28
N PHE A 9 -13.91 26.79 16.23
CA PHE A 9 -14.19 27.82 15.25
C PHE A 9 -15.69 28.16 15.28
N GLU A 10 -16.00 29.43 15.07
CA GLU A 10 -17.39 29.87 14.88
C GLU A 10 -17.82 29.62 13.45
N LEU A 11 -19.10 29.27 13.26
CA LEU A 11 -19.70 29.17 11.94
C LEU A 11 -19.70 30.55 11.26
N GLN A 12 -18.98 30.71 10.19
CA GLN A 12 -18.85 31.97 9.46
C GLN A 12 -19.05 31.75 7.95
N PRO A 13 -19.46 32.80 7.20
CA PRO A 13 -19.48 32.72 5.74
C PRO A 13 -18.09 32.36 5.19
N THR A 14 -18.05 31.54 4.13
CA THR A 14 -16.81 31.07 3.47
C THR A 14 -15.83 32.20 3.17
N SER A 15 -16.32 33.39 2.75
CA SER A 15 -15.45 34.55 2.50
C SER A 15 -14.67 35.01 3.73
N LYS A 16 -15.26 34.95 4.92
CA LYS A 16 -14.57 35.27 6.18
C LYS A 16 -13.62 34.16 6.63
N VAL A 17 -13.97 32.92 6.35
CA VAL A 17 -13.07 31.77 6.60
C VAL A 17 -11.80 31.93 5.76
N ILE A 18 -11.93 32.25 4.47
CA ILE A 18 -10.80 32.49 3.58
C ILE A 18 -9.93 33.66 4.07
N GLU A 19 -10.53 34.82 4.41
CA GLU A 19 -9.80 35.97 4.94
C GLU A 19 -9.05 35.66 6.25
N SER A 20 -9.64 34.83 7.09
CA SER A 20 -9.01 34.40 8.36
C SER A 20 -7.88 33.39 8.11
N ALA A 21 -8.04 32.51 7.12
CA ALA A 21 -7.01 31.57 6.69
C ALA A 21 -5.82 32.30 6.06
N GLU A 22 -6.06 33.32 5.23
CA GLU A 22 -4.99 34.15 4.66
C GLU A 22 -4.19 34.85 5.77
N ARG A 23 -4.87 35.40 6.78
CA ARG A 23 -4.19 36.01 7.94
C ARG A 23 -3.37 35.00 8.74
N PHE A 24 -3.88 33.78 8.87
CA PHE A 24 -3.15 32.70 9.54
C PHE A 24 -1.92 32.27 8.74
N LEU A 25 -2.05 32.11 7.40
CA LEU A 25 -0.95 31.76 6.51
C LEU A 25 0.14 32.83 6.50
N ASN A 26 -0.22 34.12 6.40
CA ASN A 26 0.74 35.22 6.47
C ASN A 26 1.52 35.20 7.80
N ARG A 27 0.84 34.93 8.92
CA ARG A 27 1.51 34.80 10.21
C ARG A 27 2.50 33.61 10.24
N LEU A 28 2.10 32.47 9.68
CA LEU A 28 3.01 31.32 9.54
C LEU A 28 4.21 31.62 8.65
N GLU A 29 3.98 32.31 7.54
CA GLU A 29 5.04 32.73 6.61
C GLU A 29 6.03 33.69 7.28
N ASP A 30 5.53 34.66 8.07
CA ASP A 30 6.38 35.55 8.86
C ASP A 30 7.19 34.83 9.94
N GLU A 31 6.67 33.74 10.54
CA GLU A 31 7.32 33.02 11.64
C GLU A 31 8.29 31.92 11.18
N VAL A 32 8.00 31.23 10.07
CA VAL A 32 8.79 30.08 9.61
C VAL A 32 9.32 30.21 8.18
N GLY A 33 8.88 31.20 7.40
CA GLY A 33 9.21 31.35 5.98
C GLY A 33 10.72 31.43 5.74
N GLU A 34 11.42 32.30 6.45
CA GLU A 34 12.89 32.45 6.35
C GLU A 34 13.62 31.12 6.63
N ARG A 35 13.11 30.29 7.56
CA ARG A 35 13.72 28.98 7.87
C ARG A 35 13.48 27.97 6.76
N LEU A 36 12.28 28.01 6.13
CA LEU A 36 11.95 27.12 5.02
C LEU A 36 12.78 27.46 3.78
N GLU A 37 12.90 28.76 3.43
CA GLU A 37 13.76 29.21 2.33
C GLU A 37 15.22 28.79 2.58
N ARG A 38 15.71 28.96 3.83
CA ARG A 38 17.07 28.59 4.18
C ARG A 38 17.30 27.07 4.11
N ILE A 39 16.29 26.25 4.43
CA ILE A 39 16.35 24.78 4.27
C ILE A 39 16.48 24.43 2.79
N ASP A 40 15.68 25.02 1.92
CA ASP A 40 15.72 24.76 0.47
C ASP A 40 17.07 25.17 -0.14
N GLU A 41 17.61 26.31 0.28
CA GLU A 41 18.97 26.75 -0.12
C GLU A 41 20.06 25.75 0.33
N LEU A 42 20.03 25.34 1.59
CA LEU A 42 21.00 24.39 2.15
C LEU A 42 20.88 22.99 1.54
N GLU A 43 19.68 22.55 1.20
CA GLU A 43 19.48 21.28 0.47
C GLU A 43 20.12 21.33 -0.92
N GLY A 44 19.89 22.43 -1.66
CA GLY A 44 20.51 22.64 -2.96
C GLY A 44 22.05 22.78 -2.87
N GLU A 45 22.56 23.46 -1.85
CA GLU A 45 24.00 23.58 -1.60
C GLU A 45 24.61 22.20 -1.25
N LEU A 46 23.96 21.43 -0.39
CA LEU A 46 24.41 20.10 0.01
C LEU A 46 24.49 19.14 -1.17
N GLU A 47 23.55 19.20 -2.09
CA GLU A 47 23.56 18.38 -3.32
C GLU A 47 24.74 18.76 -4.22
N ARG A 48 24.94 20.05 -4.47
CA ARG A 48 26.08 20.54 -5.27
C ARG A 48 27.43 20.21 -4.66
N LEU A 49 27.59 20.33 -3.33
CA LEU A 49 28.81 19.96 -2.62
C LEU A 49 29.12 18.46 -2.73
N LYS A 50 28.10 17.62 -2.63
CA LYS A 50 28.26 16.16 -2.80
C LYS A 50 28.65 15.81 -4.24
N GLU A 51 27.98 16.40 -5.22
CA GLU A 51 28.29 16.21 -6.63
C GLU A 51 29.75 16.60 -6.92
N SER A 52 30.20 17.74 -6.39
CA SER A 52 31.59 18.19 -6.54
C SER A 52 32.59 17.25 -5.86
N ARG A 53 32.28 16.72 -4.67
CA ARG A 53 33.11 15.73 -4.00
C ARG A 53 33.23 14.44 -4.80
N ASP A 54 32.10 13.90 -5.26
CA ASP A 54 32.04 12.63 -5.99
C ASP A 54 32.72 12.78 -7.37
N PHE A 55 32.62 13.96 -7.97
CA PHE A 55 33.36 14.30 -9.20
C PHE A 55 34.88 14.30 -8.99
N LEU A 56 35.38 14.81 -7.85
CA LEU A 56 36.80 14.81 -7.57
C LEU A 56 37.40 13.41 -7.40
N GLU A 57 36.62 12.37 -7.16
CA GLU A 57 37.09 10.99 -7.16
C GLU A 57 37.60 10.54 -8.54
N GLN A 58 37.15 11.22 -9.62
CA GLN A 58 37.54 10.93 -11.00
C GLN A 58 38.74 11.76 -11.44
N VAL A 59 39.20 12.72 -10.63
CA VAL A 59 40.34 13.62 -10.93
C VAL A 59 41.62 13.09 -10.30
N THR A 60 42.73 13.16 -11.02
CA THR A 60 44.05 12.70 -10.54
C THR A 60 44.58 13.54 -9.38
N GLU A 61 45.25 12.89 -8.42
CA GLU A 61 45.79 13.54 -7.20
C GLU A 61 46.80 14.68 -7.48
N ASP A 62 47.51 14.62 -8.62
CA ASP A 62 48.51 15.63 -9.01
C ASP A 62 47.89 16.93 -9.55
N PHE A 63 46.57 17.01 -9.73
CA PHE A 63 45.90 18.20 -10.24
C PHE A 63 45.70 19.23 -9.14
N ASP A 64 46.08 20.49 -9.42
CA ASP A 64 45.82 21.62 -8.51
C ASP A 64 44.52 22.33 -8.92
N VAL A 65 43.50 22.20 -8.08
CA VAL A 65 42.17 22.78 -8.27
C VAL A 65 42.21 24.32 -8.29
N GLY A 66 43.20 24.93 -7.65
CA GLY A 66 43.37 26.39 -7.64
C GLY A 66 43.68 27.03 -9.00
N HIS A 67 43.85 26.22 -10.05
CA HIS A 67 43.97 26.68 -11.43
C HIS A 67 42.59 26.83 -12.14
N LEU A 68 41.48 26.36 -11.54
CA LEU A 68 40.15 26.51 -12.08
C LEU A 68 39.55 27.89 -11.83
N GLY A 69 38.63 28.30 -12.68
CA GLY A 69 37.90 29.55 -12.55
C GLY A 69 38.39 30.65 -13.50
N GLU A 70 37.88 31.87 -13.28
CA GLU A 70 38.18 33.05 -14.09
C GLU A 70 39.35 33.82 -13.53
N GLY A 71 40.50 33.80 -14.25
CA GLY A 71 41.66 34.61 -13.96
C GLY A 71 41.71 35.88 -14.84
N PRO A 72 42.62 36.85 -14.55
CA PRO A 72 42.73 38.10 -15.28
C PRO A 72 43.09 37.92 -16.76
N HIS A 73 43.64 36.77 -17.14
CA HIS A 73 44.15 36.51 -18.48
C HIS A 73 43.65 35.20 -19.08
N VAL A 74 43.16 34.28 -18.28
CA VAL A 74 42.73 32.93 -18.69
C VAL A 74 41.50 32.50 -17.89
N VAL A 75 40.68 31.68 -18.52
CA VAL A 75 39.57 30.95 -17.88
C VAL A 75 39.89 29.46 -17.96
N ALA A 76 39.75 28.76 -16.84
CA ALA A 76 40.00 27.31 -16.77
C ALA A 76 38.75 26.60 -16.24
N ARG A 77 38.23 25.62 -16.97
CA ARG A 77 37.04 24.85 -16.62
C ARG A 77 37.25 23.36 -16.85
N LEU A 78 36.52 22.55 -16.12
CA LEU A 78 36.46 21.11 -16.31
C LEU A 78 35.34 20.73 -17.25
N TYR A 79 35.60 19.74 -18.09
CA TYR A 79 34.63 19.11 -19.00
C TYR A 79 34.72 17.60 -18.86
N VAL A 80 33.60 16.94 -19.07
CA VAL A 80 33.54 15.48 -19.22
C VAL A 80 33.40 15.17 -20.70
N VAL A 81 34.29 14.37 -21.21
CA VAL A 81 34.39 14.01 -22.63
C VAL A 81 34.42 12.50 -22.75
N ARG A 82 33.70 11.92 -23.69
CA ARG A 82 33.84 10.50 -23.98
C ARG A 82 35.28 10.18 -24.41
N SER A 83 35.83 9.08 -23.91
CA SER A 83 37.23 8.74 -24.14
C SER A 83 37.57 8.59 -25.64
N ASP A 84 36.59 8.19 -26.48
CA ASP A 84 36.75 8.10 -27.96
C ASP A 84 36.74 9.48 -28.65
N ALA A 85 36.29 10.55 -27.98
CA ALA A 85 36.21 11.91 -28.54
C ALA A 85 37.42 12.79 -28.12
N TRP A 86 38.36 12.27 -27.34
CA TRP A 86 39.53 13.01 -26.90
C TRP A 86 40.39 13.53 -28.05
N ASP A 87 40.71 12.70 -29.02
CA ASP A 87 41.58 13.06 -30.15
C ASP A 87 40.88 14.15 -31.00
N ASP A 88 39.56 14.07 -31.19
CA ASP A 88 38.77 15.07 -31.89
C ASP A 88 38.77 16.42 -31.12
N LEU A 89 38.76 16.41 -29.79
CA LEU A 89 38.87 17.60 -28.97
C LEU A 89 40.23 18.29 -29.18
N VAL A 90 41.31 17.53 -29.09
CA VAL A 90 42.68 18.05 -29.25
C VAL A 90 42.88 18.64 -30.65
N GLU A 91 42.41 17.96 -31.73
CA GLU A 91 42.52 18.42 -33.11
C GLU A 91 41.75 19.75 -33.34
N ARG A 92 40.59 19.90 -32.70
CA ARG A 92 39.78 21.15 -32.83
C ARG A 92 40.38 22.32 -32.07
N LEU A 93 41.08 22.05 -30.96
CA LEU A 93 41.80 23.09 -30.22
C LEU A 93 43.14 23.51 -30.86
N GLU A 94 43.64 22.72 -31.87
CA GLU A 94 44.83 23.13 -32.62
C GLU A 94 44.55 24.40 -33.48
N GLY A 95 45.13 25.50 -33.08
CA GLY A 95 44.98 26.80 -33.73
C GLY A 95 44.11 27.80 -32.95
N GLU A 96 43.41 27.37 -31.97
CA GLU A 96 42.69 28.24 -31.04
C GLU A 96 43.60 28.64 -29.84
N PRO A 97 43.37 29.78 -29.21
CA PRO A 97 44.13 30.22 -28.03
C PRO A 97 43.64 29.51 -26.76
N ALA A 98 43.64 28.18 -26.82
CA ALA A 98 43.15 27.29 -25.78
C ALA A 98 44.09 26.06 -25.66
N TYR A 99 44.09 25.45 -24.49
CA TYR A 99 44.82 24.23 -24.18
C TYR A 99 43.91 23.26 -23.40
N ALA A 100 43.90 22.00 -23.79
CA ALA A 100 43.20 20.94 -23.05
C ALA A 100 44.23 19.96 -22.46
N GLY A 101 44.00 19.57 -21.23
CA GLY A 101 44.78 18.55 -20.52
C GLY A 101 43.85 17.54 -19.86
N ARG A 102 44.12 16.23 -20.03
CA ARG A 102 43.39 15.18 -19.34
C ARG A 102 43.81 15.18 -17.86
N VAL A 103 42.85 15.32 -16.97
CA VAL A 103 43.06 15.40 -15.51
C VAL A 103 42.35 14.25 -14.77
N GLY A 104 41.64 13.40 -15.47
CA GLY A 104 41.00 12.20 -14.92
C GLY A 104 40.58 11.26 -16.03
N GLU A 105 40.40 9.98 -15.71
CA GLU A 105 40.02 8.93 -16.67
C GLU A 105 39.11 7.91 -15.97
N THR A 106 37.99 7.57 -16.61
CA THR A 106 37.10 6.47 -16.23
C THR A 106 37.01 5.45 -17.37
N GLU A 107 36.21 4.37 -17.24
CA GLU A 107 36.11 3.32 -18.29
C GLU A 107 35.62 3.87 -19.63
N ASP A 108 34.69 4.85 -19.63
CA ASP A 108 34.05 5.38 -20.85
C ASP A 108 34.22 6.90 -21.05
N GLU A 109 34.65 7.64 -20.01
CA GLU A 109 34.69 9.09 -20.01
C GLU A 109 36.00 9.62 -19.42
N ASP A 110 36.51 10.70 -20.00
CA ASP A 110 37.69 11.43 -19.55
C ASP A 110 37.29 12.77 -18.92
N VAL A 111 37.89 13.10 -17.80
CA VAL A 111 37.80 14.45 -17.22
C VAL A 111 38.94 15.30 -17.78
N VAL A 112 38.58 16.43 -18.39
CA VAL A 112 39.54 17.31 -19.11
C VAL A 112 39.47 18.71 -18.54
N ALA A 113 40.62 19.29 -18.20
CA ALA A 113 40.72 20.70 -17.91
C ALA A 113 41.02 21.48 -19.21
N VAL A 114 40.18 22.46 -19.53
CA VAL A 114 40.35 23.34 -20.68
C VAL A 114 40.69 24.74 -20.17
N ILE A 115 41.80 25.28 -20.65
CA ILE A 115 42.29 26.64 -20.33
C ILE A 115 42.20 27.48 -21.59
N ALA A 116 41.50 28.58 -21.55
CA ALA A 116 41.25 29.46 -22.71
C ALA A 116 41.42 30.92 -22.37
N LEU A 117 41.56 31.77 -23.39
CA LEU A 117 41.53 33.22 -23.22
C LEU A 117 40.06 33.71 -23.10
N PRO A 118 39.72 34.69 -22.24
CA PRO A 118 38.33 35.15 -22.00
C PRO A 118 37.62 35.65 -23.25
N LYS A 119 38.35 36.13 -24.25
CA LYS A 119 37.77 36.67 -25.51
C LYS A 119 37.26 35.65 -26.50
N GLY A 120 37.56 34.37 -26.33
CA GLY A 120 37.13 33.28 -27.20
C GLY A 120 36.24 32.24 -26.53
N GLU A 121 35.93 32.44 -25.26
CA GLU A 121 35.24 31.48 -24.41
C GLU A 121 33.92 30.96 -24.99
N THR A 122 33.02 31.83 -25.40
CA THR A 122 31.68 31.45 -25.91
C THR A 122 31.73 30.66 -27.22
N GLU A 123 32.68 30.98 -28.10
CA GLU A 123 32.86 30.26 -29.38
C GLU A 123 33.47 28.87 -29.11
N LEU A 124 34.42 28.82 -28.18
CA LEU A 124 35.08 27.58 -27.75
C LEU A 124 34.13 26.63 -27.05
N GLU A 125 33.31 27.12 -26.13
CA GLU A 125 32.26 26.34 -25.47
C GLU A 125 31.29 25.69 -26.48
N ALA A 126 30.88 26.46 -27.49
CA ALA A 126 30.01 25.97 -28.55
C ALA A 126 30.67 24.83 -29.37
N GLU A 127 31.99 24.92 -29.62
CA GLU A 127 32.74 23.88 -30.30
C GLU A 127 32.92 22.63 -29.41
N ILE A 128 33.24 22.81 -28.12
CA ILE A 128 33.39 21.74 -27.14
C ILE A 128 32.06 20.97 -26.97
N ARG A 129 30.94 21.68 -26.88
CA ARG A 129 29.61 21.05 -26.80
C ARG A 129 29.24 20.27 -28.08
N ARG A 130 29.72 20.68 -29.26
CA ARG A 130 29.50 19.93 -30.53
C ARG A 130 30.17 18.58 -30.58
N ILE A 131 31.24 18.38 -29.84
CA ILE A 131 31.95 17.09 -29.71
C ILE A 131 31.22 16.17 -28.70
N GLY A 132 30.19 16.65 -28.04
CA GLY A 132 29.47 15.92 -27.00
C GLY A 132 30.12 16.01 -25.62
N ALA A 133 31.02 16.95 -25.41
CA ALA A 133 31.55 17.26 -24.07
C ALA A 133 30.50 17.97 -23.23
N THR A 134 30.41 17.57 -21.98
CA THR A 134 29.47 18.15 -20.99
C THR A 134 30.27 18.95 -19.97
N GLU A 135 29.83 20.18 -19.72
CA GLU A 135 30.38 21.00 -18.64
C GLU A 135 29.59 20.73 -17.37
N PRO A 136 30.22 20.28 -16.27
CA PRO A 136 29.59 20.18 -14.95
C PRO A 136 29.57 21.56 -14.29
N GLU A 137 28.62 22.44 -14.70
CA GLU A 137 28.59 23.86 -14.30
C GLU A 137 28.60 24.03 -12.79
N ALA A 138 27.77 23.27 -12.03
CA ALA A 138 27.71 23.36 -10.57
C ALA A 138 29.02 22.93 -9.90
N VAL A 139 29.73 21.96 -10.48
CA VAL A 139 31.04 21.49 -9.99
C VAL A 139 32.11 22.57 -10.26
N ASN A 140 32.16 23.12 -11.46
CA ASN A 140 33.09 24.18 -11.82
C ASN A 140 32.90 25.42 -10.94
N GLU A 141 31.66 25.81 -10.64
CA GLU A 141 31.35 26.93 -9.74
C GLU A 141 31.96 26.71 -8.37
N ILE A 142 31.69 25.56 -7.73
CA ILE A 142 32.16 25.24 -6.38
C ILE A 142 33.72 25.07 -6.35
N LEU A 143 34.25 24.35 -7.33
CA LEU A 143 35.71 24.12 -7.37
C LEU A 143 36.52 25.38 -7.67
N SER A 144 35.96 26.33 -8.43
CA SER A 144 36.64 27.63 -8.69
C SER A 144 36.81 28.51 -7.45
N GLU A 145 36.01 28.28 -6.40
CA GLU A 145 36.16 28.98 -5.10
C GLU A 145 37.22 28.34 -4.19
N LEU A 146 37.70 27.15 -4.55
CA LEU A 146 38.64 26.38 -3.74
C LEU A 146 40.02 26.38 -4.39
N SER A 147 41.07 26.14 -3.57
CA SER A 147 42.45 26.12 -4.05
C SER A 147 43.27 25.07 -3.31
N GLY A 148 44.17 24.43 -4.04
CA GLY A 148 45.06 23.41 -3.51
C GLY A 148 44.94 22.07 -4.19
N SER A 149 45.62 21.05 -3.68
CA SER A 149 45.60 19.70 -4.21
C SER A 149 44.19 19.08 -4.07
N VAL A 150 43.86 18.10 -4.92
CA VAL A 150 42.62 17.36 -4.89
C VAL A 150 42.26 16.85 -3.49
N ASP A 151 43.26 16.31 -2.75
CA ASP A 151 43.02 15.81 -1.40
C ASP A 151 42.66 16.93 -0.41
N SER A 152 43.30 18.09 -0.49
CA SER A 152 42.99 19.21 0.40
C SER A 152 41.62 19.80 0.11
N VAL A 153 41.23 19.84 -1.16
CA VAL A 153 39.89 20.30 -1.58
C VAL A 153 38.83 19.29 -1.19
N ARG A 154 39.10 17.98 -1.28
CA ARG A 154 38.19 16.93 -0.80
C ARG A 154 37.91 17.04 0.69
N GLU A 155 38.97 17.24 1.52
CA GLU A 155 38.81 17.46 2.96
C GLU A 155 37.98 18.71 3.27
N GLU A 156 38.18 19.78 2.52
CA GLU A 156 37.42 21.02 2.65
C GLU A 156 35.96 20.84 2.26
N LEU A 157 35.64 20.12 1.13
CA LEU A 157 34.30 19.78 0.74
C LEU A 157 33.61 18.89 1.79
N GLU A 158 34.28 17.88 2.31
CA GLU A 158 33.72 17.06 3.38
C GLU A 158 33.45 17.88 4.66
N ARG A 159 34.28 18.87 4.97
CA ARG A 159 34.03 19.78 6.09
C ARG A 159 32.79 20.62 5.84
N ARG A 160 32.67 21.25 4.65
CA ARG A 160 31.49 22.04 4.26
C ARG A 160 30.20 21.16 4.23
N ILE A 161 30.27 19.94 3.71
CA ILE A 161 29.14 18.98 3.71
C ILE A 161 28.70 18.69 5.15
N ARG A 162 29.60 18.50 6.10
CA ARG A 162 29.26 18.28 7.51
C ARG A 162 28.59 19.51 8.11
N GLU A 163 29.15 20.69 7.91
CA GLU A 163 28.63 21.96 8.45
C GLU A 163 27.21 22.25 7.89
N THR A 164 27.04 22.15 6.58
CA THR A 164 25.73 22.34 5.91
C THR A 164 24.70 21.33 6.41
N ARG A 165 25.09 20.05 6.60
CA ARG A 165 24.21 19.02 7.14
C ARG A 165 23.81 19.29 8.59
N GLU A 166 24.75 19.72 9.43
CA GLU A 166 24.47 20.06 10.83
C GLU A 166 23.52 21.26 10.94
N GLU A 167 23.72 22.30 10.11
CA GLU A 167 22.82 23.45 10.06
C GLU A 167 21.41 23.03 9.59
N LEU A 168 21.31 22.22 8.55
CA LEU A 168 20.05 21.70 8.02
C LEU A 168 19.30 20.86 9.06
N GLU A 169 20.00 19.96 9.77
CA GLU A 169 19.39 19.15 10.84
C GLU A 169 18.96 20.02 12.04
N ARG A 170 19.66 21.12 12.31
CA ARG A 170 19.27 22.08 13.35
C ARG A 170 17.96 22.78 12.96
N LEU A 171 17.89 23.36 11.75
CA LEU A 171 16.71 24.06 11.27
C LEU A 171 15.50 23.14 11.17
N ARG A 172 15.70 21.91 10.72
CA ARG A 172 14.63 20.89 10.69
C ARG A 172 14.11 20.54 12.08
N ARG A 173 14.98 20.49 13.10
CA ARG A 173 14.55 20.27 14.48
C ARG A 173 13.77 21.45 15.03
N GLU A 174 14.25 22.67 14.80
CA GLU A 174 13.54 23.90 15.22
C GLU A 174 12.14 23.98 14.55
N LEU A 175 12.03 23.61 13.28
CA LEU A 175 10.75 23.56 12.56
C LEU A 175 9.83 22.45 13.09
N ALA A 176 10.39 21.30 13.45
CA ALA A 176 9.62 20.19 14.04
C ALA A 176 9.07 20.56 15.43
N GLU A 177 9.89 21.22 16.26
CA GLU A 177 9.46 21.73 17.59
C GLU A 177 8.35 22.77 17.43
N TYR A 178 8.49 23.70 16.49
CA TYR A 178 7.45 24.69 16.16
C TYR A 178 6.15 24.01 15.72
N TYR A 179 6.25 23.00 14.84
CA TYR A 179 5.08 22.23 14.39
C TYR A 179 4.41 21.48 15.56
N GLU A 180 5.17 20.85 16.45
CA GLU A 180 4.59 20.15 17.60
C GLU A 180 3.81 21.10 18.52
N GLU A 181 4.31 22.32 18.72
CA GLU A 181 3.66 23.35 19.53
C GLU A 181 2.36 23.87 18.88
N HIS A 182 2.33 24.01 17.55
CA HIS A 182 1.21 24.59 16.81
C HIS A 182 0.38 23.55 16.04
N ALA A 183 0.67 22.24 16.19
CA ALA A 183 0.06 21.17 15.41
C ALA A 183 -1.48 21.16 15.50
N ALA A 184 -2.05 21.44 16.66
CA ALA A 184 -3.50 21.48 16.83
C ALA A 184 -4.15 22.58 15.98
N GLU A 185 -3.57 23.78 15.96
CA GLU A 185 -4.08 24.94 15.19
C GLU A 185 -3.88 24.71 13.69
N ILE A 186 -2.69 24.27 13.26
CA ILE A 186 -2.37 24.01 11.84
C ILE A 186 -3.32 22.93 11.28
N ASN A 187 -3.45 21.80 11.99
CA ASN A 187 -4.33 20.71 11.52
C ASN A 187 -5.81 21.11 11.52
N ALA A 188 -6.24 21.94 12.46
CA ALA A 188 -7.60 22.44 12.49
C ALA A 188 -7.90 23.38 11.30
N TRP A 189 -6.95 24.23 10.90
CA TRP A 189 -7.07 25.06 9.72
C TRP A 189 -7.09 24.26 8.41
N ILE A 190 -6.22 23.24 8.29
CA ILE A 190 -6.23 22.33 7.14
C ILE A 190 -7.61 21.65 7.03
N GLU A 191 -8.12 21.13 8.14
CA GLU A 191 -9.40 20.43 8.18
C GLU A 191 -10.58 21.37 7.85
N LEU A 192 -10.53 22.61 8.34
CA LEU A 192 -11.54 23.63 8.03
C LEU A 192 -11.54 23.98 6.54
N LEU A 193 -10.37 24.23 5.95
CA LEU A 193 -10.25 24.57 4.53
C LEU A 193 -10.64 23.39 3.62
N GLU A 194 -10.33 22.16 4.00
CA GLU A 194 -10.80 20.97 3.29
C GLU A 194 -12.32 20.82 3.32
N ASN A 195 -12.96 21.13 4.44
CA ASN A 195 -14.41 21.13 4.58
C ASN A 195 -15.05 22.24 3.71
N GLU A 196 -14.50 23.45 3.74
CA GLU A 196 -14.94 24.56 2.88
C GLU A 196 -14.78 24.24 1.39
N ARG A 197 -13.65 23.66 0.99
CA ARG A 197 -13.44 23.22 -0.41
C ARG A 197 -14.51 22.23 -0.85
N LYS A 198 -14.80 21.20 -0.02
CA LYS A 198 -15.85 20.22 -0.32
C LYS A 198 -17.22 20.88 -0.47
N LEU A 199 -17.54 21.83 0.40
CA LEU A 199 -18.80 22.57 0.31
C LEU A 199 -18.87 23.37 -1.01
N LEU A 200 -17.82 24.07 -1.37
CA LEU A 200 -17.74 24.83 -2.62
C LEU A 200 -17.83 23.94 -3.87
N ASP A 201 -17.25 22.74 -3.84
CA ASP A 201 -17.32 21.78 -4.93
C ASP A 201 -18.74 21.22 -5.14
N GLU A 202 -19.60 21.23 -4.09
CA GLU A 202 -20.99 20.79 -4.19
C GLU A 202 -21.96 21.90 -4.63
N ILE A 203 -21.68 23.18 -4.34
CA ILE A 203 -22.56 24.31 -4.71
C ILE A 203 -22.93 24.34 -6.21
N PRO A 204 -22.00 24.14 -7.16
CA PRO A 204 -22.34 24.14 -8.60
C PRO A 204 -23.28 23.01 -9.04
N LYS A 205 -23.41 21.95 -8.22
CA LYS A 205 -24.30 20.82 -8.49
C LYS A 205 -25.74 21.10 -8.06
N LEU A 206 -25.98 22.15 -7.29
CA LEU A 206 -27.30 22.55 -6.84
C LEU A 206 -28.07 23.24 -7.97
N ALA A 207 -29.31 22.85 -8.17
CA ALA A 207 -30.19 23.61 -9.06
C ALA A 207 -30.72 24.83 -8.32
N MET A 208 -30.66 26.02 -8.94
CA MET A 208 -31.12 27.27 -8.34
C MET A 208 -32.00 28.06 -9.29
N THR A 209 -32.91 28.80 -8.71
CA THR A 209 -33.67 29.86 -9.37
C THR A 209 -33.36 31.18 -8.65
N ASP A 210 -33.92 32.31 -9.12
CA ASP A 210 -33.72 33.62 -8.47
C ASP A 210 -34.16 33.67 -6.99
N ARG A 211 -34.96 32.69 -6.54
CA ARG A 211 -35.56 32.70 -5.18
C ARG A 211 -35.51 31.37 -4.43
N THR A 212 -35.07 30.29 -5.07
CA THR A 212 -35.10 28.94 -4.48
C THR A 212 -33.87 28.14 -4.86
N TYR A 213 -33.42 27.31 -3.93
CA TYR A 213 -32.42 26.28 -4.17
C TYR A 213 -33.09 24.93 -4.14
N LEU A 214 -32.74 24.05 -5.07
CA LEU A 214 -33.15 22.66 -5.07
C LEU A 214 -31.93 21.79 -4.71
N ILE A 215 -32.01 21.12 -3.57
CA ILE A 215 -30.99 20.17 -3.11
C ILE A 215 -31.60 18.78 -3.27
N TYR A 216 -30.94 17.91 -4.03
CA TYR A 216 -31.32 16.53 -4.22
C TYR A 216 -30.20 15.63 -3.69
N GLY A 217 -30.55 14.64 -2.87
CA GLY A 217 -29.57 13.76 -2.27
C GLY A 217 -30.16 12.56 -1.55
N TRP A 218 -29.26 11.68 -1.12
CA TRP A 218 -29.58 10.49 -0.36
C TRP A 218 -29.40 10.73 1.13
N VAL A 219 -30.33 10.26 1.93
CA VAL A 219 -30.31 10.36 3.40
C VAL A 219 -30.69 9.02 4.00
N PRO A 220 -29.95 8.52 5.01
CA PRO A 220 -30.36 7.35 5.77
C PRO A 220 -31.73 7.57 6.40
N LYS A 221 -32.56 6.53 6.41
CA LYS A 221 -33.94 6.63 6.90
C LYS A 221 -34.02 7.15 8.33
N ASP A 222 -33.07 6.76 9.16
CA ASP A 222 -33.03 7.10 10.59
C ASP A 222 -32.56 8.55 10.85
N GLU A 223 -31.93 9.18 9.85
CA GLU A 223 -31.43 10.57 9.93
C GLU A 223 -32.39 11.61 9.32
N VAL A 224 -33.52 11.18 8.73
CA VAL A 224 -34.48 12.07 8.03
C VAL A 224 -35.02 13.14 8.98
N ASP A 225 -35.39 12.77 10.21
CA ASP A 225 -35.97 13.71 11.20
C ASP A 225 -34.92 14.72 11.70
N ARG A 226 -33.64 14.34 11.64
CA ARG A 226 -32.53 15.23 11.97
C ARG A 226 -32.25 16.21 10.85
N LEU A 227 -32.29 15.75 9.60
CA LEU A 227 -32.19 16.60 8.43
C LEU A 227 -33.32 17.64 8.40
N GLU A 228 -34.58 17.21 8.63
CA GLU A 228 -35.73 18.11 8.61
C GLU A 228 -35.58 19.24 9.62
N ARG A 229 -35.19 18.94 10.85
CA ARG A 229 -34.89 19.95 11.87
C ARG A 229 -33.76 20.91 11.47
N ALA A 230 -32.66 20.37 10.92
CA ALA A 230 -31.54 21.20 10.50
C ALA A 230 -31.93 22.15 9.34
N VAL A 231 -32.75 21.68 8.40
CA VAL A 231 -33.26 22.51 7.30
C VAL A 231 -34.24 23.57 7.82
N GLU A 232 -35.12 23.21 8.76
CA GLU A 232 -36.04 24.15 9.38
C GLU A 232 -35.32 25.30 10.11
N GLU A 233 -34.28 24.97 10.88
CA GLU A 233 -33.45 25.94 11.56
C GLU A 233 -32.66 26.83 10.58
N ALA A 234 -32.10 26.26 9.55
CA ALA A 234 -31.29 26.98 8.57
C ALA A 234 -32.09 27.89 7.64
N THR A 235 -33.40 27.63 7.46
CA THR A 235 -34.28 28.37 6.53
C THR A 235 -35.35 29.19 7.23
N ASP A 236 -35.33 29.29 8.58
CA ASP A 236 -36.40 29.91 9.37
C ASP A 236 -37.81 29.37 9.00
N GLY A 237 -37.89 28.07 8.71
CA GLY A 237 -39.12 27.39 8.29
C GLY A 237 -39.54 27.60 6.82
N CYS A 238 -38.73 28.26 6.02
CA CYS A 238 -39.02 28.52 4.60
C CYS A 238 -38.48 27.38 3.70
N TYR A 239 -39.00 26.17 3.85
CA TYR A 239 -38.57 25.01 3.04
C TYR A 239 -39.75 24.14 2.61
N ALA A 240 -39.51 23.26 1.62
CA ALA A 240 -40.41 22.17 1.24
C ALA A 240 -39.60 20.87 1.11
N LEU A 241 -39.89 19.89 1.96
CA LEU A 241 -39.25 18.57 1.90
C LEU A 241 -40.11 17.61 1.06
N ILE A 242 -39.56 17.13 -0.04
CA ILE A 242 -40.21 16.16 -0.92
C ILE A 242 -39.48 14.83 -0.76
N ARG A 243 -40.21 13.79 -0.31
CA ARG A 243 -39.67 12.44 -0.17
C ARG A 243 -40.04 11.64 -1.43
N GLU A 244 -39.05 11.32 -2.24
CA GLU A 244 -39.26 10.45 -3.41
C GLU A 244 -39.05 8.97 -3.02
N ARG A 245 -39.82 8.11 -3.67
CA ARG A 245 -39.58 6.67 -3.58
C ARG A 245 -38.45 6.31 -4.55
N VAL A 246 -37.49 5.54 -4.05
CA VAL A 246 -36.42 5.00 -4.89
C VAL A 246 -37.05 4.16 -6.02
N SER A 247 -36.88 4.63 -7.26
CA SER A 247 -37.38 3.94 -8.46
C SER A 247 -36.37 2.90 -8.94
N ASP A 248 -35.09 3.18 -8.76
CA ASP A 248 -33.98 2.31 -9.09
C ASP A 248 -33.13 2.03 -7.85
N VAL A 249 -33.20 0.78 -7.37
CA VAL A 249 -32.46 0.38 -6.17
C VAL A 249 -30.96 0.28 -6.44
N GLU A 250 -30.56 0.09 -7.70
CA GLU A 250 -29.13 -0.04 -8.05
C GLU A 250 -28.39 1.30 -7.97
N GLU A 251 -29.09 2.42 -8.11
CA GLU A 251 -28.48 3.76 -7.96
C GLU A 251 -28.28 4.19 -6.50
N MET A 252 -28.86 3.47 -5.54
CA MET A 252 -28.82 3.82 -4.14
C MET A 252 -27.39 3.63 -3.57
N PRO A 253 -26.81 4.65 -2.92
CA PRO A 253 -25.53 4.48 -2.28
C PRO A 253 -25.63 3.58 -1.04
N VAL A 254 -24.54 2.88 -0.74
CA VAL A 254 -24.47 1.92 0.36
C VAL A 254 -23.40 2.36 1.37
N GLU A 255 -23.79 2.34 2.64
CA GLU A 255 -22.88 2.51 3.78
C GLU A 255 -22.72 1.15 4.48
N LEU A 256 -21.46 0.77 4.74
CA LEU A 256 -21.14 -0.39 5.57
C LEU A 256 -21.17 0.03 7.03
N GLU A 257 -21.99 -0.62 7.84
CA GLU A 257 -22.09 -0.35 9.28
C GLU A 257 -21.78 -1.62 10.08
N ASN A 258 -20.50 -1.82 10.36
CA ASN A 258 -20.03 -2.96 11.13
C ASN A 258 -19.59 -2.57 12.56
N PRO A 259 -19.72 -3.48 13.52
CA PRO A 259 -19.15 -3.30 14.86
C PRO A 259 -17.65 -2.99 14.81
N ARG A 260 -17.15 -2.21 15.77
CA ARG A 260 -15.75 -1.75 15.83
C ARG A 260 -14.68 -2.82 15.51
N PRO A 261 -14.78 -4.09 16.00
CA PRO A 261 -13.77 -5.10 15.67
C PRO A 261 -13.74 -5.53 14.21
N LEU A 262 -14.86 -5.36 13.47
CA LEU A 262 -14.99 -5.76 12.08
C LEU A 262 -14.64 -4.61 11.10
N LYS A 263 -14.68 -3.35 11.56
CA LYS A 263 -14.41 -2.18 10.72
C LYS A 263 -13.12 -2.25 9.90
N PRO A 264 -11.96 -2.71 10.42
CA PRO A 264 -10.75 -2.80 9.61
C PRO A 264 -10.92 -3.68 8.36
N PHE A 265 -11.84 -4.65 8.41
CA PHE A 265 -12.09 -5.58 7.31
C PHE A 265 -13.01 -5.00 6.23
N GLU A 266 -13.76 -3.92 6.51
CA GLU A 266 -14.52 -3.17 5.50
C GLU A 266 -13.60 -2.68 4.38
N THR A 267 -12.40 -2.20 4.73
CA THR A 267 -11.40 -1.76 3.74
C THR A 267 -11.03 -2.86 2.74
N LEU A 268 -10.98 -4.12 3.18
CA LEU A 268 -10.72 -5.25 2.27
C LEU A 268 -11.90 -5.51 1.33
N VAL A 269 -13.15 -5.27 1.77
CA VAL A 269 -14.34 -5.35 0.90
C VAL A 269 -14.33 -4.20 -0.09
N GLU A 270 -14.06 -2.97 0.37
CA GLU A 270 -13.97 -1.78 -0.47
C GLU A 270 -12.85 -1.87 -1.51
N MET A 271 -11.70 -2.50 -1.18
CA MET A 271 -10.62 -2.77 -2.13
C MET A 271 -11.05 -3.65 -3.31
N PHE A 272 -12.01 -4.53 -3.11
CA PHE A 272 -12.58 -5.32 -4.19
C PHE A 272 -13.63 -4.51 -4.95
N SER A 273 -14.71 -4.17 -4.28
CA SER A 273 -15.79 -3.28 -4.76
C SER A 273 -16.82 -3.10 -3.66
N PRO A 274 -17.42 -1.91 -3.47
CA PRO A 274 -18.55 -1.73 -2.58
C PRO A 274 -19.74 -2.63 -2.95
N PRO A 275 -20.49 -3.17 -1.98
CA PRO A 275 -21.67 -4.00 -2.25
C PRO A 275 -22.79 -3.21 -2.93
N ARG A 276 -23.58 -3.89 -3.74
CA ARG A 276 -24.87 -3.34 -4.21
C ARG A 276 -25.88 -3.32 -3.07
N PRO A 277 -26.91 -2.46 -3.14
CA PRO A 277 -27.97 -2.41 -2.10
C PRO A 277 -28.71 -3.75 -1.90
N THR A 278 -28.75 -4.58 -2.94
CA THR A 278 -29.39 -5.91 -2.92
C THR A 278 -28.47 -7.00 -2.35
N GLU A 279 -27.17 -6.75 -2.25
CA GLU A 279 -26.20 -7.73 -1.75
C GLU A 279 -26.11 -7.77 -0.22
N VAL A 280 -25.48 -8.80 0.29
CA VAL A 280 -25.19 -8.97 1.72
C VAL A 280 -23.74 -8.52 1.97
N ASP A 281 -23.51 -7.79 3.06
CA ASP A 281 -22.17 -7.42 3.49
C ASP A 281 -21.32 -8.66 3.82
N PRO A 282 -20.23 -8.91 3.08
CA PRO A 282 -19.36 -10.05 3.31
C PRO A 282 -18.34 -9.83 4.45
N THR A 283 -18.24 -8.62 4.99
CA THR A 283 -17.25 -8.23 6.00
C THR A 283 -17.19 -9.16 7.21
N PRO A 284 -18.31 -9.61 7.82
CA PRO A 284 -18.23 -10.48 8.99
C PRO A 284 -17.58 -11.84 8.70
N ILE A 285 -17.80 -12.39 7.51
CA ILE A 285 -17.23 -13.67 7.11
C ILE A 285 -15.75 -13.52 6.78
N LEU A 286 -15.41 -12.46 6.04
CA LEU A 286 -14.04 -12.11 5.71
C LEU A 286 -13.21 -11.88 6.99
N ALA A 287 -13.76 -11.21 7.98
CA ALA A 287 -13.10 -10.96 9.27
C ALA A 287 -12.76 -12.23 10.06
N VAL A 288 -13.51 -13.32 9.84
CA VAL A 288 -13.21 -14.62 10.47
C VAL A 288 -12.18 -15.39 9.64
N PHE A 289 -12.38 -15.52 8.34
CA PHE A 289 -11.58 -16.42 7.51
C PHE A 289 -10.25 -15.82 7.07
N PHE A 290 -10.17 -14.51 6.83
CA PHE A 290 -8.93 -13.87 6.40
C PHE A 290 -7.77 -14.06 7.40
N PRO A 291 -7.92 -13.78 8.71
CA PRO A 291 -6.85 -14.01 9.68
C PRO A 291 -6.48 -15.51 9.79
N ILE A 292 -7.47 -16.40 9.69
CA ILE A 292 -7.24 -17.85 9.74
C ILE A 292 -6.40 -18.29 8.54
N TYR A 293 -6.75 -17.88 7.32
CA TYR A 293 -6.00 -18.25 6.12
C TYR A 293 -4.61 -17.67 6.12
N PHE A 294 -4.47 -16.39 6.49
CA PHE A 294 -3.17 -15.75 6.65
C PHE A 294 -2.28 -16.50 7.65
N GLY A 295 -2.82 -16.79 8.83
CA GLY A 295 -2.11 -17.53 9.86
C GLY A 295 -1.77 -18.96 9.45
N PHE A 296 -2.63 -19.60 8.66
CA PHE A 296 -2.40 -20.94 8.13
C PHE A 296 -1.27 -20.97 7.09
N ILE A 297 -1.11 -19.93 6.29
CA ILE A 297 -0.02 -19.78 5.33
C ILE A 297 1.30 -19.50 6.07
N LEU A 298 1.30 -18.55 7.00
CA LEU A 298 2.52 -18.15 7.72
C LEU A 298 2.96 -19.16 8.78
N THR A 299 2.03 -19.81 9.44
CA THR A 299 2.17 -20.99 10.33
C THR A 299 3.42 -21.04 11.23
N ASP A 300 3.85 -19.90 11.77
CA ASP A 300 5.00 -19.80 12.67
C ASP A 300 4.70 -18.82 13.81
N ALA A 301 4.69 -19.32 15.05
CA ALA A 301 4.32 -18.52 16.22
C ALA A 301 5.30 -17.38 16.50
N ALA A 302 6.58 -17.55 16.18
CA ALA A 302 7.57 -16.50 16.35
C ALA A 302 7.36 -15.37 15.32
N TYR A 303 7.08 -15.71 14.06
CA TYR A 303 6.72 -14.72 13.03
C TYR A 303 5.42 -14.00 13.39
N GLY A 304 4.42 -14.74 13.88
CA GLY A 304 3.18 -14.15 14.36
C GLY A 304 3.37 -13.16 15.50
N ALA A 305 4.26 -13.49 16.46
CA ALA A 305 4.59 -12.60 17.57
C ALA A 305 5.32 -11.34 17.12
N ILE A 306 6.26 -11.45 16.19
CA ILE A 306 6.94 -10.28 15.59
C ILE A 306 5.95 -9.41 14.84
N LEU A 307 5.09 -10.02 14.00
CA LEU A 307 4.08 -9.29 13.24
C LEU A 307 3.10 -8.55 14.16
N LEU A 308 2.61 -9.23 15.20
CA LEU A 308 1.72 -8.64 16.21
C LEU A 308 2.40 -7.48 16.94
N GLY A 309 3.66 -7.65 17.35
CA GLY A 309 4.44 -6.60 18.02
C GLY A 309 4.67 -5.39 17.12
N LEU A 310 5.07 -5.61 15.87
CA LEU A 310 5.30 -4.55 14.89
C LEU A 310 4.00 -3.80 14.56
N ALA A 311 2.92 -4.54 14.29
CA ALA A 311 1.62 -3.96 14.01
C ALA A 311 1.07 -3.14 15.20
N THR A 312 1.27 -3.63 16.43
CA THR A 312 0.90 -2.89 17.65
C THR A 312 1.75 -1.63 17.80
N ALA A 313 3.06 -1.70 17.54
CA ALA A 313 3.94 -0.54 17.59
C ALA A 313 3.53 0.52 16.54
N ILE A 314 3.26 0.11 15.30
CA ILE A 314 2.76 1.00 14.23
C ILE A 314 1.43 1.64 14.65
N ARG A 315 0.50 0.88 15.22
CA ARG A 315 -0.78 1.42 15.69
C ARG A 315 -0.61 2.48 16.79
N LEU A 316 0.36 2.28 17.67
CA LEU A 316 0.59 3.21 18.80
C LEU A 316 1.34 4.48 18.37
N THR A 317 2.21 4.38 17.36
CA THR A 317 3.08 5.49 16.90
C THR A 317 2.57 6.12 15.61
N GLY A 318 2.41 5.33 14.54
CA GLY A 318 2.07 5.80 13.20
C GLY A 318 0.57 6.03 12.98
N GLY A 319 -0.32 5.28 13.66
CA GLY A 319 -1.77 5.42 13.54
C GLY A 319 -2.36 6.72 14.11
N ARG A 320 -1.51 7.62 14.62
CA ARG A 320 -1.92 8.97 15.00
C ARG A 320 -1.97 9.92 13.81
N VAL A 321 -1.20 9.62 12.77
CA VAL A 321 -1.00 10.49 11.60
C VAL A 321 -1.85 10.04 10.42
N ASP A 322 -1.95 8.72 10.15
CA ASP A 322 -2.63 8.16 8.99
C ASP A 322 -3.67 7.09 9.38
N GLU A 323 -4.93 7.31 8.98
CA GLU A 323 -6.02 6.35 9.21
C GLU A 323 -5.85 5.05 8.41
N GLY A 324 -5.27 5.11 7.21
CA GLY A 324 -4.99 3.92 6.40
C GLY A 324 -3.96 3.01 7.06
N LEU A 325 -2.88 3.60 7.56
CA LEU A 325 -1.84 2.87 8.30
C LEU A 325 -2.37 2.27 9.61
N LYS A 326 -3.26 2.98 10.30
CA LYS A 326 -3.95 2.48 11.48
C LYS A 326 -4.81 1.27 11.16
N THR A 327 -5.65 1.36 10.14
CA THR A 327 -6.53 0.27 9.70
C THR A 327 -5.72 -0.95 9.27
N PHE A 328 -4.67 -0.75 8.48
CA PHE A 328 -3.76 -1.84 8.09
C PHE A 328 -3.08 -2.49 9.30
N SER A 329 -2.64 -1.71 10.28
CA SER A 329 -2.04 -2.25 11.50
C SER A 329 -3.05 -3.07 12.31
N GLU A 330 -4.31 -2.66 12.39
CA GLU A 330 -5.38 -3.43 13.04
C GLU A 330 -5.62 -4.77 12.34
N LEU A 331 -5.65 -4.81 11.00
CA LEU A 331 -5.72 -6.06 10.23
C LEU A 331 -4.55 -7.01 10.54
N MET A 332 -3.32 -6.45 10.61
CA MET A 332 -2.12 -7.23 10.91
C MET A 332 -2.08 -7.73 12.36
N ILE A 333 -2.73 -7.04 13.31
CA ILE A 333 -2.91 -7.53 14.68
C ILE A 333 -3.73 -8.82 14.69
N TYR A 334 -4.88 -8.84 13.98
CA TYR A 334 -5.71 -10.06 13.87
C TYR A 334 -4.97 -11.19 13.14
N ALA A 335 -4.29 -10.87 12.05
CA ALA A 335 -3.50 -11.83 11.28
C ALA A 335 -2.34 -12.40 12.11
N GLY A 336 -1.62 -11.57 12.84
CA GLY A 336 -0.53 -11.97 13.74
C GLY A 336 -1.01 -12.86 14.89
N ALA A 337 -2.14 -12.51 15.50
CA ALA A 337 -2.75 -13.33 16.56
C ALA A 337 -3.16 -14.72 16.06
N ALA A 338 -3.80 -14.80 14.89
CA ALA A 338 -4.15 -16.07 14.26
C ALA A 338 -2.90 -16.90 13.91
N THR A 339 -1.84 -16.22 13.41
CA THR A 339 -0.55 -16.87 13.11
C THR A 339 0.10 -17.47 14.35
N ILE A 340 0.03 -16.79 15.51
CA ILE A 340 0.55 -17.34 16.78
C ILE A 340 -0.20 -18.62 17.12
N VAL A 341 -1.53 -18.59 17.08
CA VAL A 341 -2.36 -19.75 17.43
C VAL A 341 -2.04 -20.95 16.53
N LEU A 342 -2.02 -20.73 15.21
CA LEU A 342 -1.76 -21.79 14.25
C LEU A 342 -0.30 -22.26 14.29
N GLY A 343 0.67 -21.36 14.50
CA GLY A 343 2.06 -21.71 14.70
C GLY A 343 2.32 -22.55 15.94
N VAL A 344 1.62 -22.28 17.05
CA VAL A 344 1.67 -23.13 18.26
C VAL A 344 1.08 -24.50 17.97
N LEU A 345 -0.02 -24.61 17.24
CA LEU A 345 -0.64 -25.89 16.89
C LEU A 345 0.27 -26.74 16.01
N THR A 346 0.98 -26.13 15.07
CA THR A 346 1.86 -26.82 14.12
C THR A 346 3.31 -26.93 14.58
N GLY A 347 3.68 -26.26 15.68
CA GLY A 347 5.02 -26.31 16.27
C GLY A 347 6.06 -25.47 15.54
N GLY A 348 5.64 -24.46 14.74
CA GLY A 348 6.52 -23.52 14.05
C GLY A 348 7.00 -22.43 15.01
N TYR A 349 8.32 -22.38 15.25
CA TYR A 349 9.01 -21.34 16.04
C TYR A 349 10.34 -21.04 15.37
N PHE A 350 10.35 -20.08 14.44
CA PHE A 350 11.41 -19.92 13.43
C PHE A 350 11.68 -21.26 12.71
N GLY A 351 10.60 -21.87 12.18
CA GLY A 351 10.62 -23.24 11.74
C GLY A 351 10.86 -24.22 12.91
N ASN A 352 11.97 -24.95 12.85
CA ASN A 352 12.34 -25.93 13.89
C ASN A 352 13.50 -25.46 14.82
N LEU A 353 13.79 -24.15 14.86
CA LEU A 353 14.98 -23.63 15.59
C LEU A 353 14.92 -23.96 17.09
N LEU A 354 13.74 -23.81 17.71
CA LEU A 354 13.56 -24.09 19.14
C LEU A 354 13.29 -25.58 19.48
N GLY A 355 13.04 -26.41 18.46
CA GLY A 355 12.81 -27.85 18.68
C GLY A 355 11.55 -28.18 19.47
N ILE A 356 10.57 -27.28 19.53
CA ILE A 356 9.29 -27.48 20.23
C ILE A 356 8.42 -28.45 19.41
N LYS A 357 7.81 -29.40 20.06
CA LYS A 357 6.93 -30.37 19.39
C LYS A 357 5.60 -29.73 19.04
N PRO A 358 5.03 -30.01 17.84
CA PRO A 358 3.70 -29.55 17.46
C PRO A 358 2.65 -30.12 18.45
N LEU A 359 1.63 -29.31 18.74
CA LEU A 359 0.49 -29.73 19.54
C LEU A 359 -0.52 -30.54 18.72
N TRP A 360 -0.56 -30.33 17.42
CA TRP A 360 -1.51 -30.96 16.51
C TRP A 360 -0.79 -31.71 15.38
N VAL A 361 -0.34 -31.07 14.33
CA VAL A 361 0.27 -31.70 13.14
C VAL A 361 1.53 -30.94 12.75
N ASP A 362 2.57 -31.69 12.37
CA ASP A 362 3.78 -31.15 11.76
C ASP A 362 3.58 -31.08 10.23
N PRO A 363 3.51 -29.90 9.62
CA PRO A 363 3.25 -29.76 8.19
C PRO A 363 4.29 -30.47 7.31
N MET A 364 5.53 -30.56 7.78
CA MET A 364 6.61 -31.21 7.03
C MET A 364 6.57 -32.73 7.11
N LYS A 365 5.95 -33.28 8.15
CA LYS A 365 5.85 -34.74 8.33
C LYS A 365 4.54 -35.31 7.78
N ASP A 366 3.46 -34.59 7.92
CA ASP A 366 2.13 -35.01 7.46
C ASP A 366 1.42 -33.92 6.64
N PRO A 367 1.90 -33.65 5.41
CA PRO A 367 1.29 -32.67 4.53
C PRO A 367 -0.10 -33.09 4.05
N ILE A 368 -0.43 -34.39 4.08
CA ILE A 368 -1.73 -34.89 3.62
C ILE A 368 -2.84 -34.41 4.55
N THR A 369 -2.64 -34.49 5.86
CA THR A 369 -3.61 -34.00 6.86
C THR A 369 -3.82 -32.49 6.68
N ILE A 370 -2.77 -31.71 6.46
CA ILE A 370 -2.87 -30.27 6.21
C ILE A 370 -3.63 -29.98 4.90
N LEU A 371 -3.39 -30.79 3.85
CA LEU A 371 -4.16 -30.68 2.58
C LEU A 371 -5.65 -30.93 2.82
N LEU A 372 -6.00 -31.99 3.53
CA LEU A 372 -7.40 -32.32 3.81
C LEU A 372 -8.11 -31.22 4.60
N VAL A 373 -7.41 -30.62 5.57
CA VAL A 373 -7.94 -29.46 6.33
C VAL A 373 -8.10 -28.23 5.42
N SER A 374 -7.11 -27.94 4.57
CA SER A 374 -7.18 -26.85 3.61
C SER A 374 -8.37 -27.01 2.66
N LEU A 375 -8.57 -28.19 2.10
CA LEU A 375 -9.74 -28.51 1.26
C LEU A 375 -11.06 -28.45 2.05
N GLY A 376 -11.03 -28.88 3.32
CA GLY A 376 -12.17 -28.72 4.22
C GLY A 376 -12.57 -27.27 4.44
N PHE A 377 -11.62 -26.35 4.60
CA PHE A 377 -11.88 -24.91 4.60
C PHE A 377 -12.48 -24.44 3.27
N GLY A 378 -12.00 -24.98 2.14
CA GLY A 378 -12.56 -24.68 0.82
C GLY A 378 -14.04 -25.06 0.70
N VAL A 379 -14.37 -26.31 1.07
CA VAL A 379 -15.75 -26.79 1.07
C VAL A 379 -16.63 -25.94 1.98
N LEU A 380 -16.17 -25.64 3.20
CA LEU A 380 -16.92 -24.82 4.16
C LEU A 380 -17.17 -23.41 3.62
N HIS A 381 -16.13 -22.74 3.13
CA HIS A 381 -16.20 -21.36 2.69
C HIS A 381 -17.06 -21.18 1.43
N VAL A 382 -16.86 -22.04 0.42
CA VAL A 382 -17.71 -22.07 -0.78
C VAL A 382 -19.16 -22.39 -0.44
N SER A 383 -19.41 -23.34 0.50
CA SER A 383 -20.76 -23.65 0.98
C SER A 383 -21.45 -22.44 1.61
N ILE A 384 -20.71 -21.66 2.43
CA ILE A 384 -21.24 -20.41 3.01
C ILE A 384 -21.59 -19.41 1.91
N GLY A 385 -20.75 -19.26 0.89
CA GLY A 385 -21.02 -18.38 -0.27
C GLY A 385 -22.31 -18.78 -0.99
N LEU A 386 -22.48 -20.07 -1.29
CA LEU A 386 -23.70 -20.57 -1.93
C LEU A 386 -24.94 -20.39 -1.05
N ILE A 387 -24.84 -20.56 0.27
CA ILE A 387 -25.94 -20.31 1.22
C ILE A 387 -26.33 -18.83 1.23
N LEU A 388 -25.34 -17.91 1.20
CA LEU A 388 -25.62 -16.47 1.09
C LEU A 388 -26.30 -16.12 -0.23
N GLY A 389 -25.86 -16.70 -1.34
CA GLY A 389 -26.51 -16.55 -2.64
C GLY A 389 -27.96 -17.05 -2.60
N MET A 390 -28.22 -18.21 -2.00
CA MET A 390 -29.58 -18.70 -1.76
C MET A 390 -30.42 -17.71 -0.95
N TYR A 391 -29.85 -17.10 0.09
CA TYR A 391 -30.55 -16.10 0.88
C TYR A 391 -30.89 -14.84 0.07
N ILE A 392 -29.95 -14.34 -0.73
CA ILE A 392 -30.14 -13.16 -1.59
C ILE A 392 -31.26 -13.43 -2.59
N SER A 393 -31.18 -14.53 -3.34
CA SER A 393 -32.17 -14.88 -4.36
C SER A 393 -33.60 -15.06 -3.80
N LEU A 394 -33.75 -15.65 -2.61
CA LEU A 394 -35.08 -15.85 -2.00
C LEU A 394 -35.66 -14.61 -1.35
N ARG A 395 -34.82 -13.83 -0.64
CA ARG A 395 -35.30 -12.76 0.26
C ARG A 395 -35.24 -11.39 -0.37
N LYS A 396 -34.19 -11.10 -1.13
CA LYS A 396 -33.96 -9.78 -1.72
C LYS A 396 -34.46 -9.70 -3.15
N GLU A 397 -34.10 -10.64 -4.02
CA GLU A 397 -34.46 -10.63 -5.43
C GLU A 397 -35.83 -11.31 -5.69
N ARG A 398 -36.23 -12.22 -4.81
CA ARG A 398 -37.43 -13.04 -4.92
C ARG A 398 -37.50 -13.88 -6.22
N ASP A 399 -36.33 -14.29 -6.71
CA ASP A 399 -36.19 -15.15 -7.88
C ASP A 399 -35.97 -16.62 -7.46
N VAL A 400 -37.05 -17.40 -7.57
CA VAL A 400 -37.00 -18.83 -7.24
C VAL A 400 -36.18 -19.61 -8.26
N ARG A 401 -36.05 -19.13 -9.51
CA ARG A 401 -35.25 -19.81 -10.53
C ARG A 401 -33.76 -19.66 -10.26
N ALA A 402 -33.30 -18.46 -9.90
CA ALA A 402 -31.95 -18.21 -9.45
C ALA A 402 -31.62 -19.03 -8.19
N PHE A 403 -32.52 -19.07 -7.22
CA PHE A 403 -32.37 -19.93 -6.04
C PHE A 403 -32.12 -21.40 -6.38
N LEU A 404 -32.95 -21.97 -7.29
CA LEU A 404 -32.88 -23.41 -7.65
C LEU A 404 -31.68 -23.70 -8.57
N GLY A 405 -31.43 -22.86 -9.58
CA GLY A 405 -30.46 -23.10 -10.64
C GLY A 405 -29.06 -22.66 -10.27
N ASP A 406 -28.93 -21.45 -9.70
CA ASP A 406 -27.61 -20.80 -9.57
C ASP A 406 -26.99 -21.06 -8.19
N HIS A 407 -27.78 -21.47 -7.18
CA HIS A 407 -27.24 -21.67 -5.83
C HIS A 407 -27.53 -23.06 -5.24
N LEU A 408 -28.80 -23.48 -5.15
CA LEU A 408 -29.15 -24.77 -4.54
C LEU A 408 -28.58 -25.96 -5.31
N SER A 409 -28.66 -25.92 -6.64
CA SER A 409 -28.09 -26.95 -7.51
C SER A 409 -26.59 -27.12 -7.29
N TRP A 410 -25.83 -26.01 -7.26
CA TRP A 410 -24.38 -25.99 -7.02
C TRP A 410 -24.02 -26.45 -5.59
N PHE A 411 -24.83 -26.11 -4.61
CA PHE A 411 -24.67 -26.61 -3.24
C PHE A 411 -24.82 -28.14 -3.18
N LEU A 412 -25.82 -28.70 -3.89
CA LEU A 412 -26.03 -30.15 -3.99
C LEU A 412 -24.88 -30.83 -4.73
N VAL A 413 -24.37 -30.23 -5.80
CA VAL A 413 -23.19 -30.72 -6.54
C VAL A 413 -21.96 -30.74 -5.63
N LEU A 414 -21.71 -29.67 -4.86
CA LEU A 414 -20.58 -29.56 -3.96
C LEU A 414 -20.63 -30.65 -2.86
N ILE A 415 -21.73 -30.71 -2.13
CA ILE A 415 -21.89 -31.68 -1.04
C ILE A 415 -21.91 -33.11 -1.57
N GLY A 416 -22.61 -33.34 -2.69
CA GLY A 416 -22.63 -34.65 -3.36
C GLY A 416 -21.24 -35.11 -3.80
N GLY A 417 -20.45 -34.20 -4.38
CA GLY A 417 -19.06 -34.47 -4.79
C GLY A 417 -18.15 -34.79 -3.61
N VAL A 418 -18.25 -34.02 -2.53
CA VAL A 418 -17.49 -34.27 -1.28
C VAL A 418 -17.84 -35.62 -0.66
N MET A 419 -19.14 -35.95 -0.56
CA MET A 419 -19.59 -37.23 -0.02
C MET A 419 -19.11 -38.40 -0.90
N LEU A 420 -19.13 -38.24 -2.22
CA LEU A 420 -18.66 -39.27 -3.16
C LEU A 420 -17.17 -39.51 -3.00
N VAL A 421 -16.35 -38.47 -2.94
CA VAL A 421 -14.90 -38.57 -2.73
C VAL A 421 -14.58 -39.15 -1.36
N ALA A 422 -15.26 -38.70 -0.30
CA ALA A 422 -15.06 -39.18 1.05
C ALA A 422 -15.45 -40.69 1.20
N GLY A 423 -16.49 -41.13 0.50
CA GLY A 423 -16.87 -42.51 0.47
C GLY A 423 -15.98 -43.43 -0.39
N ALA A 424 -15.38 -42.86 -1.47
CA ALA A 424 -14.44 -43.60 -2.34
C ALA A 424 -13.04 -43.73 -1.73
N THR A 425 -12.61 -42.74 -0.96
CA THR A 425 -11.38 -42.82 -0.15
C THR A 425 -11.68 -43.62 1.10
N LYS A 426 -11.01 -44.75 1.34
CA LYS A 426 -11.22 -45.69 2.47
C LYS A 426 -11.19 -45.05 3.88
N LEU A 427 -11.85 -43.91 4.06
CA LEU A 427 -12.06 -43.19 5.33
C LEU A 427 -13.01 -43.90 6.28
N GLY A 428 -13.32 -45.19 6.03
CA GLY A 428 -14.18 -46.02 6.89
C GLY A 428 -15.68 -45.69 6.79
N LEU A 429 -16.08 -44.87 5.81
CA LEU A 429 -17.50 -44.52 5.59
C LEU A 429 -18.23 -45.62 4.83
N HIS A 430 -19.48 -45.89 5.21
CA HIS A 430 -20.31 -46.92 4.59
C HIS A 430 -20.56 -46.61 3.11
N SER A 431 -20.66 -47.62 2.27
CA SER A 431 -21.00 -47.51 0.84
C SER A 431 -22.29 -46.70 0.60
N THR A 432 -23.19 -46.61 1.56
CA THR A 432 -24.40 -45.78 1.54
C THR A 432 -24.06 -44.30 1.37
N VAL A 433 -22.97 -43.78 1.92
CA VAL A 433 -22.53 -42.38 1.79
C VAL A 433 -22.11 -42.09 0.34
N THR A 434 -21.39 -43.05 -0.29
CA THR A 434 -20.99 -42.94 -1.71
C THR A 434 -22.21 -42.89 -2.64
N TYR A 435 -23.17 -43.76 -2.43
CA TYR A 435 -24.39 -43.76 -3.25
C TYR A 435 -25.26 -42.50 -3.03
N ALA A 436 -25.41 -42.08 -1.77
CA ALA A 436 -26.10 -40.82 -1.45
C ALA A 436 -25.40 -39.61 -2.06
N GLY A 437 -24.09 -39.53 -2.00
CA GLY A 437 -23.30 -38.47 -2.62
C GLY A 437 -23.45 -38.43 -4.13
N GLY A 438 -23.38 -39.61 -4.79
CA GLY A 438 -23.62 -39.72 -6.22
C GLY A 438 -25.04 -39.29 -6.61
N GLY A 439 -26.04 -39.66 -5.82
CA GLY A 439 -27.43 -39.23 -6.03
C GLY A 439 -27.62 -37.72 -5.92
N LEU A 440 -27.05 -37.08 -4.88
CA LEU A 440 -27.09 -35.62 -4.71
C LEU A 440 -26.42 -34.88 -5.86
N LEU A 441 -25.24 -35.38 -6.30
CA LEU A 441 -24.52 -34.79 -7.43
C LEU A 441 -25.36 -34.85 -8.72
N VAL A 442 -25.96 -36.00 -9.04
CA VAL A 442 -26.81 -36.16 -10.21
C VAL A 442 -28.04 -35.25 -10.13
N ILE A 443 -28.71 -35.16 -8.97
CA ILE A 443 -29.84 -34.25 -8.75
C ILE A 443 -29.42 -32.80 -8.95
N GLY A 444 -28.27 -32.38 -8.39
CA GLY A 444 -27.75 -31.02 -8.56
C GLY A 444 -27.50 -30.68 -10.02
N VAL A 445 -26.79 -31.53 -10.77
CA VAL A 445 -26.52 -31.34 -12.21
C VAL A 445 -27.83 -31.31 -13.02
N LEU A 446 -28.79 -32.17 -12.74
CA LEU A 446 -30.10 -32.17 -13.41
C LEU A 446 -30.86 -30.86 -13.15
N LEU A 447 -30.81 -30.32 -11.94
CA LEU A 447 -31.42 -29.03 -11.59
C LEU A 447 -30.78 -27.87 -12.37
N VAL A 448 -29.45 -27.82 -12.50
CA VAL A 448 -28.76 -26.80 -13.31
C VAL A 448 -29.24 -26.86 -14.76
N ILE A 449 -29.23 -28.05 -15.37
CA ILE A 449 -29.63 -28.24 -16.76
C ILE A 449 -31.11 -27.86 -16.95
N LEU A 450 -32.00 -28.28 -16.04
CA LEU A 450 -33.42 -28.00 -16.13
C LEU A 450 -33.73 -26.50 -16.02
N THR A 451 -33.06 -25.79 -15.09
CA THR A 451 -33.27 -24.34 -14.92
C THR A 451 -32.74 -23.55 -16.11
N ALA A 452 -31.57 -23.90 -16.66
CA ALA A 452 -31.03 -23.29 -17.88
C ALA A 452 -31.95 -23.50 -19.09
N LEU A 453 -32.49 -24.71 -19.27
CA LEU A 453 -33.44 -25.00 -20.33
C LEU A 453 -34.78 -24.21 -20.17
N THR A 454 -35.22 -23.98 -18.94
CA THR A 454 -36.46 -23.17 -18.69
C THR A 454 -36.25 -21.68 -18.92
N ARG A 455 -34.99 -21.20 -18.90
CA ARG A 455 -34.60 -19.84 -19.32
C ARG A 455 -34.48 -19.72 -20.86
N GLY A 456 -34.45 -20.83 -21.58
CA GLY A 456 -34.21 -20.86 -23.04
C GLY A 456 -32.73 -20.80 -23.44
N GLU A 457 -31.83 -20.96 -22.51
CA GLU A 457 -30.38 -20.82 -22.65
C GLU A 457 -29.71 -22.19 -22.87
N VAL A 458 -29.98 -22.79 -24.04
CA VAL A 458 -29.49 -24.16 -24.37
C VAL A 458 -27.93 -24.22 -24.34
N MET A 459 -27.24 -23.14 -24.74
CA MET A 459 -25.80 -23.09 -24.70
C MET A 459 -25.28 -23.09 -23.27
N GLU A 460 -25.94 -22.36 -22.36
CA GLU A 460 -25.61 -22.31 -20.94
C GLU A 460 -25.83 -23.66 -20.26
N ALA A 461 -26.91 -24.37 -20.62
CA ALA A 461 -27.15 -25.73 -20.16
C ALA A 461 -26.04 -26.72 -20.59
N LEU A 462 -25.41 -26.49 -21.73
CA LEU A 462 -24.28 -27.30 -22.19
C LEU A 462 -22.99 -26.91 -21.44
N MET A 463 -22.79 -25.59 -21.21
CA MET A 463 -21.62 -25.07 -20.49
C MET A 463 -21.65 -25.42 -19.00
N SER A 464 -22.83 -25.54 -18.39
CA SER A 464 -22.98 -25.85 -16.96
C SER A 464 -22.34 -27.19 -16.55
N VAL A 465 -22.16 -28.13 -17.48
CA VAL A 465 -21.39 -29.35 -17.23
C VAL A 465 -19.89 -29.05 -17.02
N LEU A 466 -19.37 -28.05 -17.73
CA LEU A 466 -17.98 -27.60 -17.55
C LEU A 466 -17.83 -26.79 -16.25
N ASP A 467 -18.86 -26.09 -15.82
CA ASP A 467 -18.86 -25.31 -14.58
C ASP A 467 -18.76 -26.19 -13.33
N VAL A 468 -19.17 -27.46 -13.41
CA VAL A 468 -18.88 -28.47 -12.35
C VAL A 468 -17.37 -28.60 -12.11
N ILE A 469 -16.58 -28.57 -13.18
CA ILE A 469 -15.11 -28.61 -13.09
C ILE A 469 -14.62 -27.32 -12.46
N GLY A 470 -15.22 -26.17 -12.78
CA GLY A 470 -14.95 -24.86 -12.17
C GLY A 470 -15.16 -24.90 -10.65
N LEU A 471 -16.30 -25.39 -10.19
CA LEU A 471 -16.59 -25.53 -8.75
C LEU A 471 -15.59 -26.41 -8.02
N MET A 472 -15.17 -27.52 -8.64
CA MET A 472 -14.08 -28.36 -8.10
C MET A 472 -12.77 -27.59 -8.06
N GLY A 473 -12.48 -26.78 -9.07
CA GLY A 473 -11.33 -25.90 -9.13
C GLY A 473 -11.31 -24.88 -7.98
N ASP A 474 -12.46 -24.32 -7.62
CA ASP A 474 -12.58 -23.39 -6.50
C ASP A 474 -12.17 -24.06 -5.18
N VAL A 475 -12.67 -25.26 -4.91
CA VAL A 475 -12.27 -26.02 -3.70
C VAL A 475 -10.79 -26.40 -3.73
N LEU A 476 -10.28 -26.86 -4.89
CA LEU A 476 -8.86 -27.21 -5.04
C LEU A 476 -7.94 -26.01 -4.86
N SER A 477 -8.41 -24.79 -5.14
CA SER A 477 -7.66 -23.53 -4.95
C SER A 477 -7.23 -23.34 -3.49
N TYR A 478 -7.94 -23.90 -2.52
CA TYR A 478 -7.56 -23.86 -1.10
C TYR A 478 -6.31 -24.68 -0.77
N SER A 479 -5.82 -25.53 -1.69
CA SER A 479 -4.51 -26.17 -1.54
C SER A 479 -3.35 -25.18 -1.44
N ARG A 480 -3.58 -23.90 -1.81
CA ARG A 480 -2.62 -22.80 -1.60
C ARG A 480 -2.30 -22.57 -0.13
N LEU A 481 -3.24 -22.87 0.77
CA LEU A 481 -3.00 -22.79 2.21
C LEU A 481 -1.90 -23.79 2.61
N LEU A 482 -1.97 -25.02 2.11
CA LEU A 482 -0.91 -26.01 2.28
C LEU A 482 0.40 -25.54 1.64
N ALA A 483 0.36 -25.07 0.39
CA ALA A 483 1.56 -24.65 -0.32
C ALA A 483 2.30 -23.52 0.42
N GLY A 484 1.57 -22.51 0.92
CA GLY A 484 2.13 -21.42 1.73
C GLY A 484 2.70 -21.91 3.06
N CYS A 485 1.96 -22.77 3.76
CA CYS A 485 2.42 -23.41 5.00
C CYS A 485 3.74 -24.19 4.81
N LEU A 486 3.82 -25.02 3.77
CA LEU A 486 5.03 -25.77 3.45
C LEU A 486 6.18 -24.86 2.99
N SER A 487 5.87 -23.77 2.25
CA SER A 487 6.87 -22.77 1.84
C SER A 487 7.50 -22.13 3.08
N THR A 488 6.69 -21.64 4.00
CA THR A 488 7.18 -21.00 5.24
C THR A 488 8.03 -21.95 6.07
N ALA A 489 7.54 -23.15 6.31
CA ALA A 489 8.26 -24.17 7.09
C ALA A 489 9.54 -24.65 6.39
N GLY A 490 9.49 -24.85 5.05
CA GLY A 490 10.61 -25.31 4.25
C GLY A 490 11.75 -24.29 4.18
N ILE A 491 11.43 -23.01 3.91
CA ILE A 491 12.44 -21.93 3.88
C ILE A 491 13.07 -21.77 5.27
N ALA A 492 12.27 -21.77 6.35
CA ALA A 492 12.80 -21.67 7.70
C ALA A 492 13.74 -22.83 8.03
N LEU A 493 13.42 -24.06 7.60
CA LEU A 493 14.27 -25.23 7.80
C LEU A 493 15.61 -25.09 7.06
N VAL A 494 15.59 -24.61 5.81
CA VAL A 494 16.82 -24.37 5.03
C VAL A 494 17.68 -23.30 5.68
N VAL A 495 17.10 -22.18 6.13
CA VAL A 495 17.80 -21.10 6.83
C VAL A 495 18.48 -21.64 8.10
N ASN A 496 17.77 -22.43 8.90
CA ASN A 496 18.31 -23.04 10.11
C ASN A 496 19.46 -24.03 9.81
N LEU A 497 19.34 -24.80 8.73
CA LEU A 497 20.39 -25.73 8.30
C LEU A 497 21.65 -24.98 7.87
N LEU A 498 21.51 -23.93 7.04
CA LEU A 498 22.64 -23.10 6.59
C LEU A 498 23.33 -22.42 7.77
N ALA A 499 22.58 -21.88 8.72
CA ALA A 499 23.13 -21.30 9.94
C ALA A 499 23.91 -22.32 10.78
N LYS A 500 23.38 -23.55 10.89
CA LYS A 500 24.07 -24.65 11.59
C LYS A 500 25.37 -25.04 10.88
N MET A 501 25.38 -25.09 9.55
CA MET A 501 26.59 -25.35 8.76
C MET A 501 27.63 -24.24 8.94
N ALA A 502 27.22 -22.96 8.87
CA ALA A 502 28.10 -21.80 9.08
C ALA A 502 28.74 -21.82 10.49
N LYS A 503 27.94 -22.13 11.52
CA LYS A 503 28.45 -22.31 12.89
C LYS A 503 29.44 -23.47 12.98
N GLY A 504 29.24 -24.55 12.22
CA GLY A 504 30.15 -25.70 12.16
C GLY A 504 31.50 -25.43 11.52
N ALA A 505 31.66 -24.35 10.74
CA ALA A 505 32.93 -23.93 10.19
C ALA A 505 33.95 -23.43 11.26
N GLY A 506 33.47 -23.19 12.49
CA GLY A 506 34.28 -22.93 13.67
C GLY A 506 34.67 -21.46 13.89
N GLY A 507 35.10 -21.17 15.16
CA GLY A 507 35.54 -19.85 15.57
C GLY A 507 34.44 -18.78 15.69
N VAL A 508 34.86 -17.56 16.03
CA VAL A 508 33.96 -16.40 16.19
C VAL A 508 33.28 -16.03 14.87
N LEU A 509 34.00 -16.14 13.75
CA LEU A 509 33.48 -15.84 12.42
C LEU A 509 32.30 -16.76 12.04
N GLY A 510 32.38 -18.06 12.35
CA GLY A 510 31.29 -18.99 12.10
C GLY A 510 30.01 -18.66 12.87
N VAL A 511 30.14 -18.16 14.11
CA VAL A 511 28.99 -17.71 14.92
C VAL A 511 28.38 -16.44 14.37
N ILE A 512 29.22 -15.45 13.94
CA ILE A 512 28.73 -14.21 13.32
C ILE A 512 28.00 -14.52 12.02
N MET A 513 28.56 -15.34 11.15
CA MET A 513 27.93 -15.76 9.90
C MET A 513 26.60 -16.48 10.15
N ALA A 514 26.53 -17.38 11.12
CA ALA A 514 25.29 -18.05 11.48
C ALA A 514 24.20 -17.06 11.96
N ALA A 515 24.59 -16.07 12.76
CA ALA A 515 23.65 -15.02 13.22
C ALA A 515 23.11 -14.19 12.05
N ILE A 516 23.99 -13.78 11.12
CA ILE A 516 23.61 -13.03 9.92
C ILE A 516 22.62 -13.85 9.07
N ILE A 517 22.93 -15.13 8.80
CA ILE A 517 22.07 -16.03 8.03
C ILE A 517 20.69 -16.18 8.70
N LEU A 518 20.64 -16.35 10.02
CA LEU A 518 19.37 -16.45 10.75
C LEU A 518 18.54 -15.16 10.63
N ILE A 519 19.15 -14.01 10.89
CA ILE A 519 18.43 -12.73 10.87
C ILE A 519 17.91 -12.45 9.45
N ILE A 520 18.79 -12.43 8.45
CA ILE A 520 18.41 -12.12 7.07
C ILE A 520 17.43 -13.16 6.53
N GLY A 521 17.71 -14.45 6.73
CA GLY A 521 16.87 -15.54 6.23
C GLY A 521 15.47 -15.56 6.84
N HIS A 522 15.33 -15.38 8.15
CA HIS A 522 14.01 -15.35 8.79
C HIS A 522 13.23 -14.06 8.50
N VAL A 523 13.90 -12.90 8.41
CA VAL A 523 13.24 -11.65 7.99
C VAL A 523 12.73 -11.78 6.55
N PHE A 524 13.57 -12.30 5.65
CA PHE A 524 13.16 -12.56 4.26
C PHE A 524 11.99 -13.54 4.17
N ASN A 525 12.05 -14.66 4.90
CA ASN A 525 10.99 -15.65 4.93
C ASN A 525 9.67 -15.07 5.45
N MET A 526 9.72 -14.31 6.55
CA MET A 526 8.55 -13.66 7.14
C MET A 526 7.95 -12.62 6.17
N ALA A 527 8.78 -11.82 5.50
CA ALA A 527 8.31 -10.80 4.56
C ALA A 527 7.66 -11.44 3.33
N MET A 528 8.34 -12.41 2.68
CA MET A 528 7.84 -13.07 1.48
C MET A 528 6.57 -13.89 1.73
N ASN A 529 6.56 -14.71 2.76
CA ASN A 529 5.39 -15.52 3.08
C ASN A 529 4.29 -14.73 3.79
N GLY A 530 4.61 -13.62 4.47
CA GLY A 530 3.63 -12.67 4.99
C GLY A 530 2.88 -11.97 3.85
N LEU A 531 3.61 -11.45 2.85
CA LEU A 531 3.00 -10.86 1.65
C LEU A 531 2.21 -11.91 0.87
N GLY A 532 2.78 -13.11 0.68
CA GLY A 532 2.08 -14.23 0.05
C GLY A 532 0.81 -14.62 0.81
N GLY A 533 0.87 -14.66 2.15
CA GLY A 533 -0.27 -14.93 3.03
C GLY A 533 -1.39 -13.92 2.85
N PHE A 534 -1.06 -12.63 2.77
CA PHE A 534 -2.03 -11.56 2.51
C PHE A 534 -2.71 -11.74 1.15
N VAL A 535 -1.91 -11.85 0.08
CA VAL A 535 -2.42 -11.95 -1.30
C VAL A 535 -3.25 -13.22 -1.51
N HIS A 536 -2.76 -14.37 -1.05
CA HIS A 536 -3.47 -15.64 -1.23
C HIS A 536 -4.75 -15.71 -0.40
N SER A 537 -4.76 -15.15 0.81
CA SER A 537 -5.99 -15.07 1.61
C SER A 537 -7.04 -14.19 0.94
N LEU A 538 -6.67 -13.00 0.44
CA LEU A 538 -7.59 -12.14 -0.31
C LEU A 538 -8.11 -12.83 -1.57
N ARG A 539 -7.25 -13.50 -2.32
CA ARG A 539 -7.67 -14.19 -3.53
C ARG A 539 -8.72 -15.26 -3.25
N LEU A 540 -8.55 -16.07 -2.18
CA LEU A 540 -9.55 -17.08 -1.79
C LEU A 540 -10.91 -16.45 -1.44
N HIS A 541 -10.92 -15.22 -0.92
CA HIS A 541 -12.16 -14.48 -0.68
C HIS A 541 -12.73 -13.90 -1.99
N TYR A 542 -11.93 -13.20 -2.78
CA TYR A 542 -12.42 -12.44 -3.94
C TYR A 542 -12.79 -13.34 -5.12
N VAL A 543 -12.01 -14.36 -5.41
CA VAL A 543 -12.21 -15.19 -6.59
C VAL A 543 -13.12 -16.39 -6.30
N GLU A 544 -12.84 -17.14 -5.23
CA GLU A 544 -13.50 -18.39 -4.95
C GLU A 544 -14.78 -18.22 -4.11
N PHE A 545 -14.83 -17.22 -3.21
CA PHE A 545 -15.98 -17.03 -2.31
C PHE A 545 -16.97 -15.97 -2.81
N PHE A 546 -16.49 -14.74 -3.12
CA PHE A 546 -17.39 -13.67 -3.57
C PHE A 546 -18.09 -14.02 -4.87
N SER A 547 -17.44 -14.70 -5.81
CA SER A 547 -18.05 -15.17 -7.05
C SER A 547 -19.34 -16.00 -6.87
N LYS A 548 -19.66 -16.43 -5.65
CA LYS A 548 -20.85 -17.23 -5.38
C LYS A 548 -22.09 -16.40 -5.03
N PHE A 549 -21.94 -15.12 -4.63
CA PHE A 549 -23.07 -14.32 -4.17
C PHE A 549 -22.88 -12.81 -4.28
N TYR A 550 -21.69 -12.36 -4.71
CA TYR A 550 -21.29 -10.96 -4.63
C TYR A 550 -20.74 -10.51 -5.99
N GLU A 551 -21.36 -9.51 -6.58
CA GLU A 551 -20.92 -8.89 -7.83
C GLU A 551 -20.21 -7.57 -7.59
N GLY A 552 -20.67 -6.82 -6.58
CA GLY A 552 -20.16 -5.50 -6.27
C GLY A 552 -20.60 -4.43 -7.30
N GLY A 553 -19.89 -3.32 -7.34
CA GLY A 553 -20.22 -2.18 -8.21
C GLY A 553 -21.24 -1.22 -7.59
N GLY A 554 -21.49 -1.34 -6.30
CA GLY A 554 -22.29 -0.38 -5.55
C GLY A 554 -21.60 0.97 -5.44
N LYS A 555 -22.37 2.04 -5.24
CA LYS A 555 -21.86 3.38 -4.99
C LYS A 555 -21.67 3.55 -3.49
N PRO A 556 -20.46 3.96 -3.01
CA PRO A 556 -20.29 4.22 -1.58
C PRO A 556 -21.10 5.45 -1.17
N PHE A 557 -21.66 5.40 0.04
CA PHE A 557 -22.32 6.55 0.64
C PHE A 557 -21.26 7.47 1.25
N ASP A 558 -20.97 8.58 0.57
CA ASP A 558 -20.07 9.64 1.08
C ASP A 558 -20.89 10.91 1.33
N PRO A 559 -21.48 11.05 2.52
CA PRO A 559 -22.30 12.21 2.86
C PRO A 559 -21.43 13.46 2.94
N LEU A 560 -22.02 14.60 2.54
CA LEU A 560 -21.44 15.91 2.79
C LEU A 560 -21.47 16.17 4.31
N ARG A 561 -20.34 15.93 4.97
CA ARG A 561 -20.18 16.11 6.40
C ARG A 561 -18.92 16.90 6.74
N ILE A 562 -19.01 17.70 7.77
CA ILE A 562 -17.85 18.37 8.33
C ILE A 562 -17.00 17.31 9.07
N LYS A 563 -15.75 17.15 8.66
CA LYS A 563 -14.78 16.35 9.39
C LYS A 563 -14.31 17.18 10.59
N GLY A 564 -14.33 16.62 11.79
CA GLY A 564 -14.02 17.33 13.03
C GLY A 564 -13.09 16.52 13.94
N LYS A 565 -11.92 16.07 13.41
CA LYS A 565 -10.90 15.39 14.20
C LYS A 565 -10.13 16.38 15.10
N HIS A 566 -9.70 17.50 14.51
CA HIS A 566 -8.99 18.61 15.17
C HIS A 566 -9.85 19.86 15.28
N LEU A 567 -10.99 19.87 14.62
CA LEU A 567 -11.91 20.98 14.49
C LEU A 567 -13.16 20.75 15.33
N LYS A 568 -13.65 21.79 16.01
CA LYS A 568 -14.97 21.85 16.64
C LYS A 568 -15.67 23.12 16.19
N ILE A 569 -16.75 22.98 15.40
CA ILE A 569 -17.54 24.13 14.97
C ILE A 569 -18.60 24.42 16.02
N ARG A 570 -18.65 25.68 16.44
CA ARG A 570 -19.68 26.22 17.32
C ARG A 570 -20.72 26.93 16.43
N ALA A 571 -21.97 26.41 16.46
CA ALA A 571 -23.11 26.98 15.78
C ALA A 571 -23.58 28.26 16.45
#